data_20a3b85c8eb4ffa702ca3b708ee6d893
#
_entry.id   20a3b85c8eb4ffa702ca3b708ee6d893
#
_cell.length_a   1.000
_cell.length_b   1.000
_cell.length_c   1.000
_cell.angle_alpha   90.00
_cell.angle_beta   90.00
_cell.angle_gamma   90.00
#
_symmetry.space_group_name_H-M   'P 1'
#
loop_
_entity.id
_entity.type
_entity.pdbx_description
1 polymer ?
#
loop_
_entity_poly.entity_id
_entity_poly.type
_entity_poly.pdbx_seq_one_letter_code
_entity_poly.pdbx_strand_id
1 'polypeptide(L)'
;MDLLNTLPNIWPLISLFKISLLPKEIKEPGSRLENVHKKLEENTTKGLQGKATELAARHLRLSTYLLMAMFTYYLTPYPDITLDLKDESNRFYILYWAPFILSRNVIMVGSLYSGWHYFLYENKTMRGKLRSRKFDGRNLDENGDLIPAKGYHWKECAFWSINGIIIESFYECMVLQYWLTTKQTYTQFWSRPLISVLSLLFVGYWRDFHFYFAHRVMHPYFSTKSKWRNFDLGRFLYRNAHSLHHRSYNTGPWSGLSMHPIEHLIYFSCVFIPSIIIPQHPLAFLYNHFHVLVSPLPGHDGFGDPAGGSKFHFLHHAHFDVNFGTPMVPLDRLFGSYDDGHRHKTD
;
A
#
# COMPACT_ATOMS: atom_id res chain seq x y z
N MET A 1 -24.85 17.41 0.11
CA MET A 1 -25.20 17.43 1.53
C MET A 1 -24.11 16.68 2.25
N ASP A 2 -23.19 17.42 2.89
CA ASP A 2 -21.96 16.88 3.46
C ASP A 2 -22.25 16.11 4.75
N LEU A 3 -22.01 14.81 4.73
CA LEU A 3 -22.11 13.95 5.92
C LEU A 3 -21.20 14.42 7.08
N LEU A 4 -20.23 15.29 6.80
CA LEU A 4 -19.31 15.85 7.80
C LEU A 4 -19.90 16.97 8.65
N ASN A 5 -21.05 17.52 8.25
CA ASN A 5 -21.72 18.59 9.01
C ASN A 5 -22.70 18.08 10.07
N THR A 6 -22.90 16.77 10.18
CA THR A 6 -23.86 16.15 11.11
C THR A 6 -23.23 15.53 12.37
N LEU A 7 -21.92 15.71 12.59
CA LEU A 7 -21.22 15.21 13.79
C LEU A 7 -20.73 16.38 14.67
N PRO A 8 -21.59 17.00 15.49
CA PRO A 8 -21.25 18.25 16.19
C PRO A 8 -20.27 18.12 17.36
N ASN A 9 -19.96 16.94 17.85
CA ASN A 9 -19.22 16.77 19.12
C ASN A 9 -17.84 16.09 19.03
N ILE A 10 -17.30 15.85 17.85
CA ILE A 10 -15.96 15.25 17.69
C ILE A 10 -14.85 16.29 17.50
N TRP A 11 -15.21 17.54 17.25
CA TRP A 11 -14.28 18.66 17.00
C TRP A 11 -13.26 18.93 18.10
N PRO A 12 -13.57 18.81 19.42
CA PRO A 12 -12.57 19.03 20.46
C PRO A 12 -11.47 17.97 20.47
N LEU A 13 -11.79 16.71 20.15
CA LEU A 13 -10.80 15.62 20.01
C LEU A 13 -9.94 15.80 18.76
N ILE A 14 -10.55 16.24 17.67
CA ILE A 14 -9.82 16.53 16.41
C ILE A 14 -8.91 17.75 16.59
N SER A 15 -9.28 18.74 17.40
CA SER A 15 -8.42 19.90 17.68
C SER A 15 -7.20 19.58 18.54
N LEU A 16 -7.28 18.54 19.38
CA LEU A 16 -6.10 18.00 20.09
C LEU A 16 -5.11 17.31 19.13
N PHE A 17 -5.60 16.75 18.02
CA PHE A 17 -4.77 16.22 16.94
C PHE A 17 -4.38 17.26 15.87
N LYS A 18 -5.02 18.44 15.87
CA LYS A 18 -4.60 19.63 15.11
C LYS A 18 -3.39 20.38 15.71
N ILE A 19 -2.66 19.76 16.61
CA ILE A 19 -1.28 20.18 16.88
C ILE A 19 -0.59 20.16 15.53
N SER A 20 -0.20 21.36 15.06
CA SER A 20 0.43 21.62 13.77
C SER A 20 1.41 20.49 13.39
N LEU A 21 0.91 19.47 12.73
CA LEU A 21 1.63 18.24 12.38
C LEU A 21 2.46 18.42 11.11
N LEU A 22 2.43 19.63 10.54
CA LEU A 22 3.20 19.96 9.35
C LEU A 22 4.45 20.74 9.74
N PRO A 23 5.65 20.23 9.41
CA PRO A 23 6.85 21.05 9.45
C PRO A 23 6.70 22.17 8.42
N LYS A 24 6.61 23.42 8.87
CA LYS A 24 6.47 24.61 8.01
C LYS A 24 7.65 24.86 7.05
N GLU A 25 8.73 24.12 7.14
CA GLU A 25 9.90 24.28 6.28
C GLU A 25 10.61 22.95 6.02
N ILE A 26 10.24 22.28 4.96
CA ILE A 26 11.17 21.51 4.16
C ILE A 26 11.52 22.45 2.99
N LYS A 27 12.79 22.87 2.89
CA LYS A 27 13.26 23.64 1.76
C LYS A 27 12.91 22.88 0.48
N GLU A 28 12.05 23.47 -0.32
CA GLU A 28 11.68 22.95 -1.62
C GLU A 28 12.92 22.73 -2.48
N PRO A 29 13.03 21.63 -3.18
CA PRO A 29 13.83 21.58 -4.38
C PRO A 29 13.09 22.44 -5.41
N GLY A 30 13.45 23.72 -5.51
CA GLY A 30 12.85 24.66 -6.42
C GLY A 30 12.79 24.13 -7.86
N SER A 31 11.83 24.57 -8.65
CA SER A 31 11.60 24.30 -10.09
C SER A 31 11.33 22.84 -10.52
N ARG A 32 11.58 21.85 -9.69
CA ARG A 32 11.38 20.43 -10.02
C ARG A 32 9.92 20.02 -10.18
N LEU A 33 9.00 20.73 -9.56
CA LEU A 33 7.60 20.37 -9.42
C LEU A 33 6.65 21.10 -10.37
N GLU A 34 7.01 22.26 -10.90
CA GLU A 34 6.16 23.03 -11.81
C GLU A 34 5.73 22.23 -13.05
N ASN A 35 6.66 21.46 -13.64
CA ASN A 35 6.36 20.62 -14.81
C ASN A 35 5.50 19.38 -14.43
N VAL A 36 5.64 18.88 -13.20
CA VAL A 36 4.82 17.77 -12.67
C VAL A 36 3.39 18.27 -12.44
N HIS A 37 3.21 19.44 -11.83
CA HIS A 37 1.90 20.05 -11.58
C HIS A 37 1.12 20.29 -12.88
N LYS A 38 1.75 20.89 -13.89
CA LYS A 38 1.12 21.16 -15.18
C LYS A 38 0.63 19.89 -15.88
N LYS A 39 1.43 18.81 -15.86
CA LYS A 39 1.00 17.51 -16.42
C LYS A 39 -0.06 16.80 -15.59
N LEU A 40 -0.09 17.01 -14.28
CA LEU A 40 -1.12 16.46 -13.40
C LEU A 40 -2.46 17.14 -13.64
N GLU A 41 -2.48 18.44 -13.93
CA GLU A 41 -3.70 19.20 -14.29
C GLU A 41 -4.32 18.69 -15.59
N GLU A 42 -3.50 18.44 -16.62
CA GLU A 42 -3.97 17.96 -17.93
C GLU A 42 -4.60 16.55 -17.86
N ASN A 43 -4.22 15.74 -16.87
CA ASN A 43 -4.70 14.36 -16.71
C ASN A 43 -5.88 14.22 -15.72
N THR A 44 -6.39 15.30 -15.13
CA THR A 44 -7.52 15.23 -14.19
C THR A 44 -8.83 15.12 -14.94
N THR A 45 -9.52 13.99 -14.81
CA THR A 45 -10.89 13.81 -15.32
C THR A 45 -11.83 14.79 -14.63
N LYS A 46 -12.38 15.72 -15.42
CA LYS A 46 -13.27 16.76 -14.89
C LYS A 46 -14.71 16.23 -14.75
N GLY A 47 -15.33 16.44 -13.57
CA GLY A 47 -16.76 16.29 -13.36
C GLY A 47 -17.23 14.97 -12.74
N LEU A 48 -18.56 14.80 -12.62
CA LEU A 48 -19.22 13.63 -12.01
C LEU A 48 -18.87 12.31 -12.74
N GLN A 49 -18.72 12.38 -14.06
CA GLN A 49 -18.38 11.22 -14.90
C GLN A 49 -16.97 10.71 -14.60
N GLY A 50 -16.02 11.60 -14.31
CA GLY A 50 -14.67 11.25 -13.89
C GLY A 50 -14.64 10.55 -12.51
N LYS A 51 -15.45 11.03 -11.56
CA LYS A 51 -15.56 10.42 -10.23
C LYS A 51 -16.16 9.02 -10.28
N ALA A 52 -17.16 8.80 -11.13
CA ALA A 52 -17.78 7.49 -11.33
C ALA A 52 -16.78 6.50 -11.95
N THR A 53 -16.01 6.93 -12.96
CA THR A 53 -14.96 6.11 -13.58
C THR A 53 -13.85 5.75 -12.58
N GLU A 54 -13.45 6.69 -11.75
CA GLU A 54 -12.45 6.48 -10.70
C GLU A 54 -12.93 5.46 -9.67
N LEU A 55 -14.17 5.59 -9.21
CA LEU A 55 -14.77 4.65 -8.27
C LEU A 55 -14.89 3.25 -8.87
N ALA A 56 -15.35 3.13 -10.10
CA ALA A 56 -15.43 1.85 -10.82
C ALA A 56 -14.04 1.20 -10.98
N ALA A 57 -13.01 1.97 -11.33
CA ALA A 57 -11.64 1.47 -11.46
C ALA A 57 -11.08 0.97 -10.12
N ARG A 58 -11.41 1.63 -9.01
CA ARG A 58 -11.03 1.17 -7.66
C ARG A 58 -11.68 -0.16 -7.31
N HIS A 59 -12.98 -0.31 -7.56
CA HIS A 59 -13.69 -1.56 -7.29
C HIS A 59 -13.19 -2.70 -8.19
N LEU A 60 -12.91 -2.44 -9.45
CA LEU A 60 -12.31 -3.42 -10.35
C LEU A 60 -10.95 -3.91 -9.83
N ARG A 61 -10.12 -3.01 -9.31
CA ARG A 61 -8.84 -3.36 -8.69
C ARG A 61 -9.03 -4.24 -7.45
N LEU A 62 -9.94 -3.88 -6.55
CA LEU A 62 -10.28 -4.70 -5.38
C LEU A 62 -10.79 -6.09 -5.78
N SER A 63 -11.63 -6.17 -6.82
CA SER A 63 -12.13 -7.44 -7.34
C SER A 63 -10.99 -8.34 -7.86
N THR A 64 -9.92 -7.76 -8.40
CA THR A 64 -8.74 -8.54 -8.84
C THR A 64 -8.09 -9.26 -7.66
N TYR A 65 -7.91 -8.61 -6.52
CA TYR A 65 -7.33 -9.26 -5.34
C TYR A 65 -8.25 -10.34 -4.76
N LEU A 66 -9.57 -10.13 -4.79
CA LEU A 66 -10.54 -11.14 -4.40
C LEU A 66 -10.49 -12.35 -5.33
N LEU A 67 -10.40 -12.14 -6.65
CA LEU A 67 -10.25 -13.24 -7.62
C LEU A 67 -8.95 -14.02 -7.39
N MET A 68 -7.85 -13.36 -7.07
CA MET A 68 -6.59 -14.02 -6.70
C MET A 68 -6.75 -14.87 -5.44
N ALA A 69 -7.47 -14.37 -4.45
CA ALA A 69 -7.77 -15.09 -3.21
C ALA A 69 -8.64 -16.33 -3.48
N MET A 70 -9.69 -16.18 -4.30
CA MET A 70 -10.56 -17.29 -4.71
C MET A 70 -9.78 -18.36 -5.50
N PHE A 71 -8.96 -17.94 -6.47
CA PHE A 71 -8.11 -18.85 -7.22
C PHE A 71 -7.19 -19.64 -6.30
N THR A 72 -6.50 -18.94 -5.37
CA THR A 72 -5.59 -19.60 -4.44
C THR A 72 -6.31 -20.56 -3.52
N TYR A 73 -7.44 -20.17 -2.94
CA TYR A 73 -8.15 -21.01 -1.97
C TYR A 73 -8.84 -22.23 -2.61
N TYR A 74 -9.44 -22.06 -3.78
CA TYR A 74 -10.25 -23.11 -4.39
C TYR A 74 -9.54 -23.92 -5.48
N LEU A 75 -8.51 -23.36 -6.11
CA LEU A 75 -7.90 -23.96 -7.32
C LEU A 75 -6.41 -24.29 -7.15
N THR A 76 -5.80 -23.97 -6.02
CA THR A 76 -4.43 -24.39 -5.69
C THR A 76 -4.40 -25.16 -4.37
N PRO A 77 -3.36 -25.95 -4.10
CA PRO A 77 -3.21 -26.57 -2.80
C PRO A 77 -3.16 -25.51 -1.69
N TYR A 78 -3.99 -25.70 -0.66
CA TYR A 78 -4.05 -24.82 0.51
C TYR A 78 -4.02 -25.67 1.81
N PRO A 79 -3.38 -25.21 2.89
CA PRO A 79 -3.31 -25.96 4.14
C PRO A 79 -4.69 -26.33 4.69
N ASP A 80 -4.85 -27.56 5.14
CA ASP A 80 -6.05 -27.98 5.86
C ASP A 80 -6.05 -27.41 7.29
N ILE A 81 -6.81 -26.36 7.51
CA ILE A 81 -6.94 -25.67 8.80
C ILE A 81 -7.90 -26.36 9.77
N THR A 82 -8.44 -27.53 9.42
CA THR A 82 -9.31 -28.31 10.31
C THR A 82 -8.55 -29.33 11.15
N LEU A 83 -7.28 -29.61 10.79
CA LEU A 83 -6.43 -30.59 11.46
C LEU A 83 -6.30 -30.31 12.96
N ASP A 84 -6.21 -31.38 13.75
CA ASP A 84 -5.92 -31.30 15.19
C ASP A 84 -4.41 -31.34 15.43
N LEU A 85 -3.86 -30.25 15.97
CA LEU A 85 -2.44 -30.16 16.33
C LEU A 85 -2.09 -30.93 17.62
N LYS A 86 -3.08 -31.50 18.34
CA LYS A 86 -2.82 -32.39 19.46
C LYS A 86 -2.30 -33.75 19.00
N ASP A 87 -2.58 -34.11 17.75
CA ASP A 87 -1.92 -35.23 17.11
C ASP A 87 -0.47 -34.85 16.80
N GLU A 88 0.48 -35.63 17.37
CA GLU A 88 1.93 -35.39 17.20
C GLU A 88 2.36 -35.40 15.73
N SER A 89 1.68 -36.16 14.86
CA SER A 89 1.91 -36.19 13.43
C SER A 89 1.70 -34.81 12.76
N ASN A 90 0.85 -33.96 13.33
CA ASN A 90 0.53 -32.65 12.79
C ASN A 90 1.34 -31.50 13.40
N ARG A 91 2.22 -31.79 14.38
CA ARG A 91 2.98 -30.76 15.13
C ARG A 91 3.74 -29.79 14.24
N PHE A 92 4.31 -30.28 13.14
CA PHE A 92 5.13 -29.51 12.21
C PHE A 92 4.40 -29.23 10.89
N TYR A 93 3.07 -29.36 10.85
CA TYR A 93 2.29 -29.24 9.62
C TYR A 93 2.53 -27.93 8.88
N ILE A 94 2.54 -26.79 9.56
CA ILE A 94 2.78 -25.50 8.91
C ILE A 94 4.21 -25.37 8.40
N LEU A 95 5.21 -26.00 9.04
CA LEU A 95 6.58 -25.98 8.54
C LEU A 95 6.72 -26.71 7.20
N TYR A 96 5.91 -27.75 6.94
CA TYR A 96 5.89 -28.40 5.62
C TYR A 96 5.25 -27.48 4.56
N TRP A 97 4.31 -26.64 4.93
CA TRP A 97 3.67 -25.69 4.03
C TRP A 97 4.48 -24.41 3.80
N ALA A 98 5.37 -24.04 4.72
CA ALA A 98 6.12 -22.79 4.64
C ALA A 98 6.92 -22.61 3.33
N PRO A 99 7.65 -23.63 2.81
CA PRO A 99 8.34 -23.52 1.53
C PRO A 99 7.38 -23.31 0.35
N PHE A 100 6.21 -23.95 0.36
CA PHE A 100 5.20 -23.79 -0.68
C PHE A 100 4.60 -22.37 -0.64
N ILE A 101 4.25 -21.87 0.54
CA ILE A 101 3.72 -20.52 0.75
C ILE A 101 4.74 -19.49 0.25
N LEU A 102 6.00 -19.63 0.68
CA LEU A 102 7.08 -18.73 0.25
C LEU A 102 7.28 -18.79 -1.28
N SER A 103 7.33 -19.98 -1.87
CA SER A 103 7.51 -20.15 -3.30
C SER A 103 6.37 -19.52 -4.10
N ARG A 104 5.12 -19.73 -3.68
CA ARG A 104 3.94 -19.10 -4.27
C ARG A 104 4.05 -17.57 -4.25
N ASN A 105 4.41 -16.99 -3.10
CA ASN A 105 4.53 -15.55 -2.95
C ASN A 105 5.69 -14.98 -3.77
N VAL A 106 6.83 -15.67 -3.83
CA VAL A 106 7.98 -15.29 -4.67
C VAL A 106 7.60 -15.32 -6.15
N ILE A 107 6.96 -16.39 -6.62
CA ILE A 107 6.54 -16.51 -8.03
C ILE A 107 5.52 -15.43 -8.37
N MET A 108 4.53 -15.23 -7.53
CA MET A 108 3.47 -14.25 -7.76
C MET A 108 4.02 -12.83 -7.79
N VAL A 109 4.72 -12.39 -6.75
CA VAL A 109 5.28 -11.03 -6.69
C VAL A 109 6.33 -10.85 -7.78
N GLY A 110 7.24 -11.81 -7.95
CA GLY A 110 8.28 -11.77 -8.98
C GLY A 110 7.69 -11.62 -10.38
N SER A 111 6.68 -12.41 -10.71
CA SER A 111 6.03 -12.36 -12.03
C SER A 111 5.25 -11.07 -12.25
N LEU A 112 4.45 -10.64 -11.28
CA LEU A 112 3.63 -9.42 -11.40
C LEU A 112 4.50 -8.16 -11.47
N TYR A 113 5.46 -8.01 -10.57
CA TYR A 113 6.29 -6.81 -10.49
C TYR A 113 7.28 -6.73 -11.65
N SER A 114 7.91 -7.85 -12.03
CA SER A 114 8.81 -7.87 -13.20
C SER A 114 8.03 -7.72 -14.50
N GLY A 115 6.87 -8.36 -14.63
CA GLY A 115 6.02 -8.23 -15.81
C GLY A 115 5.53 -6.79 -16.01
N TRP A 116 5.11 -6.13 -14.91
CA TRP A 116 4.66 -4.74 -14.96
C TRP A 116 5.83 -3.79 -15.23
N HIS A 117 7.01 -4.04 -14.63
CA HIS A 117 8.23 -3.30 -14.94
C HIS A 117 8.62 -3.43 -16.41
N TYR A 118 8.65 -4.67 -16.93
CA TYR A 118 8.93 -4.92 -18.35
C TYR A 118 7.94 -4.17 -19.26
N PHE A 119 6.66 -4.27 -18.96
CA PHE A 119 5.60 -3.65 -19.74
C PHE A 119 5.73 -2.11 -19.81
N LEU A 120 6.02 -1.46 -18.68
CA LEU A 120 6.07 0.00 -18.59
C LEU A 120 7.43 0.60 -18.99
N TYR A 121 8.54 -0.10 -18.71
CA TYR A 121 9.88 0.49 -18.80
C TYR A 121 10.79 -0.16 -19.84
N GLU A 122 10.59 -1.45 -20.15
CA GLU A 122 11.47 -2.17 -21.10
C GLU A 122 10.82 -2.35 -22.47
N ASN A 123 9.49 -2.54 -22.54
CA ASN A 123 8.77 -2.72 -23.79
C ASN A 123 8.70 -1.38 -24.57
N LYS A 124 9.49 -1.27 -25.62
CA LYS A 124 9.65 -0.02 -26.43
C LYS A 124 8.32 0.52 -26.98
N THR A 125 7.43 -0.38 -27.44
CA THR A 125 6.14 0.00 -28.02
C THR A 125 5.20 0.60 -26.95
N MET A 126 5.08 -0.08 -25.81
CA MET A 126 4.19 0.37 -24.73
C MET A 126 4.75 1.61 -24.04
N ARG A 127 6.04 1.67 -23.80
CA ARG A 127 6.73 2.83 -23.27
C ARG A 127 6.47 4.08 -24.10
N GLY A 128 6.57 3.99 -25.42
CA GLY A 128 6.27 5.11 -26.33
C GLY A 128 4.82 5.57 -26.22
N LYS A 129 3.86 4.63 -26.18
CA LYS A 129 2.42 4.93 -26.04
C LYS A 129 2.03 5.53 -24.69
N LEU A 130 2.73 5.14 -23.61
CA LEU A 130 2.40 5.54 -22.24
C LEU A 130 3.24 6.74 -21.75
N ARG A 131 4.24 7.18 -22.51
CA ARG A 131 5.17 8.25 -22.09
C ARG A 131 4.45 9.52 -21.62
N SER A 132 3.38 9.91 -22.28
CA SER A 132 2.58 11.09 -21.90
C SER A 132 1.86 10.94 -20.55
N ARG A 133 1.66 9.72 -20.08
CA ARG A 133 1.00 9.41 -18.80
C ARG A 133 1.98 9.29 -17.63
N LYS A 134 3.29 9.29 -17.88
CA LYS A 134 4.31 9.29 -16.83
C LYS A 134 4.29 10.61 -16.07
N PHE A 135 4.23 10.55 -14.73
CA PHE A 135 4.17 11.74 -13.88
C PHE A 135 5.47 12.55 -13.97
N ASP A 136 6.60 11.90 -13.85
CA ASP A 136 7.92 12.52 -13.94
C ASP A 136 8.81 11.76 -14.93
N GLY A 137 9.10 12.40 -16.05
CA GLY A 137 9.93 11.82 -17.11
C GLY A 137 11.44 11.93 -16.90
N ARG A 138 11.91 12.49 -15.78
CA ARG A 138 13.35 12.70 -15.55
C ARG A 138 14.17 11.43 -15.44
N ASN A 139 13.55 10.29 -15.18
CA ASN A 139 14.21 8.98 -15.19
C ASN A 139 14.21 8.31 -16.56
N LEU A 140 13.79 9.01 -17.60
CA LEU A 140 13.82 8.55 -18.98
C LEU A 140 14.71 9.48 -19.81
N ASP A 141 15.53 8.93 -20.71
CA ASP A 141 16.30 9.68 -21.69
C ASP A 141 15.45 10.20 -22.87
N GLU A 142 16.08 10.81 -23.86
CA GLU A 142 15.41 11.33 -25.06
C GLU A 142 14.67 10.25 -25.85
N ASN A 143 15.18 9.03 -25.83
CA ASN A 143 14.58 7.86 -26.47
C ASN A 143 13.47 7.22 -25.62
N GLY A 144 13.32 7.67 -24.35
CA GLY A 144 12.42 7.10 -23.37
C GLY A 144 12.99 5.87 -22.66
N ASP A 145 14.32 5.65 -22.72
CA ASP A 145 14.99 4.59 -21.98
C ASP A 145 15.20 4.98 -20.51
N LEU A 146 15.17 3.99 -19.62
CA LEU A 146 15.31 4.21 -18.18
C LEU A 146 16.74 4.65 -17.84
N ILE A 147 16.86 5.80 -17.17
CA ILE A 147 18.14 6.29 -16.63
C ILE A 147 18.21 5.85 -15.15
N PRO A 148 19.02 4.85 -14.79
CA PRO A 148 19.04 4.27 -13.43
C PRO A 148 19.32 5.27 -12.31
N ALA A 149 20.09 6.32 -12.58
CA ALA A 149 20.51 7.32 -11.59
C ALA A 149 19.43 8.37 -11.23
N LYS A 150 18.22 8.28 -11.75
CA LYS A 150 17.20 9.33 -11.64
C LYS A 150 16.00 8.98 -10.72
N GLY A 151 16.26 8.27 -9.60
CA GLY A 151 15.28 8.09 -8.54
C GLY A 151 14.47 6.81 -8.60
N TYR A 152 14.79 5.91 -9.51
CA TYR A 152 14.25 4.54 -9.53
C TYR A 152 15.34 3.54 -9.93
N HIS A 153 15.82 2.79 -8.94
CA HIS A 153 16.85 1.76 -9.10
C HIS A 153 16.20 0.38 -8.98
N TRP A 154 15.60 -0.12 -10.05
CA TRP A 154 14.71 -1.28 -9.99
C TRP A 154 15.36 -2.55 -9.40
N LYS A 155 16.65 -2.81 -9.67
CA LYS A 155 17.38 -3.97 -9.11
C LYS A 155 17.55 -3.87 -7.59
N GLU A 156 17.88 -2.68 -7.07
CA GLU A 156 17.95 -2.42 -5.63
C GLU A 156 16.56 -2.54 -4.99
N CYS A 157 15.54 -1.99 -5.66
CA CYS A 157 14.16 -2.10 -5.19
C CYS A 157 13.70 -3.57 -5.14
N ALA A 158 13.99 -4.37 -6.17
CA ALA A 158 13.67 -5.80 -6.20
C ALA A 158 14.39 -6.57 -5.08
N PHE A 159 15.67 -6.26 -4.84
CA PHE A 159 16.42 -6.86 -3.72
C PHE A 159 15.76 -6.58 -2.37
N TRP A 160 15.41 -5.32 -2.08
CA TRP A 160 14.75 -4.96 -0.83
C TRP A 160 13.33 -5.52 -0.71
N SER A 161 12.66 -5.83 -1.81
CA SER A 161 11.34 -6.48 -1.81
C SER A 161 11.39 -7.94 -1.33
N ILE A 162 12.54 -8.61 -1.42
CA ILE A 162 12.68 -10.02 -0.99
C ILE A 162 12.35 -10.18 0.50
N ASN A 163 12.84 -9.27 1.35
CA ASN A 163 12.54 -9.35 2.78
C ASN A 163 11.03 -9.19 3.06
N GLY A 164 10.32 -8.37 2.27
CA GLY A 164 8.87 -8.22 2.37
C GLY A 164 8.13 -9.51 2.05
N ILE A 165 8.53 -10.20 0.98
CA ILE A 165 7.93 -11.49 0.61
C ILE A 165 8.16 -12.53 1.71
N ILE A 166 9.35 -12.56 2.32
CA ILE A 166 9.68 -13.48 3.42
C ILE A 166 8.83 -13.14 4.66
N ILE A 167 8.76 -11.87 5.04
CA ILE A 167 8.00 -11.43 6.22
C ILE A 167 6.51 -11.71 6.05
N GLU A 168 5.94 -11.45 4.88
CA GLU A 168 4.53 -11.73 4.62
C GLU A 168 4.25 -13.25 4.62
N SER A 169 5.11 -14.04 4.03
CA SER A 169 5.00 -15.51 4.09
C SER A 169 5.07 -16.02 5.53
N PHE A 170 5.90 -15.41 6.37
CA PHE A 170 5.97 -15.70 7.78
C PHE A 170 4.68 -15.33 8.52
N TYR A 171 4.09 -14.16 8.25
CA TYR A 171 2.80 -13.78 8.81
C TYR A 171 1.68 -14.74 8.40
N GLU A 172 1.65 -15.19 7.14
CA GLU A 172 0.69 -16.20 6.71
C GLU A 172 0.86 -17.50 7.52
N CYS A 173 2.08 -17.99 7.66
CA CYS A 173 2.35 -19.19 8.49
C CYS A 173 1.92 -18.99 9.94
N MET A 174 2.16 -17.81 10.53
CA MET A 174 1.73 -17.49 11.90
C MET A 174 0.20 -17.50 12.03
N VAL A 175 -0.52 -16.94 11.07
CA VAL A 175 -1.98 -16.92 11.07
C VAL A 175 -2.54 -18.33 10.96
N LEU A 176 -2.02 -19.14 10.04
CA LEU A 176 -2.42 -20.53 9.87
C LEU A 176 -2.16 -21.36 11.14
N GLN A 177 -0.99 -21.19 11.74
CA GLN A 177 -0.66 -21.86 13.02
C GLN A 177 -1.59 -21.42 14.16
N TYR A 178 -1.89 -20.12 14.24
CA TYR A 178 -2.83 -19.58 15.22
C TYR A 178 -4.22 -20.17 15.04
N TRP A 179 -4.73 -20.26 13.82
CA TRP A 179 -6.04 -20.83 13.53
C TRP A 179 -6.12 -22.32 13.86
N LEU A 180 -5.09 -23.09 13.51
CA LEU A 180 -4.99 -24.51 13.87
C LEU A 180 -5.00 -24.73 15.38
N THR A 181 -4.34 -23.84 16.13
CA THR A 181 -4.24 -23.93 17.60
C THR A 181 -5.53 -23.51 18.30
N THR A 182 -6.12 -22.38 17.87
CA THR A 182 -7.25 -21.74 18.58
C THR A 182 -8.62 -22.12 18.03
N LYS A 183 -8.66 -22.70 16.83
CA LYS A 183 -9.90 -22.97 16.08
C LYS A 183 -10.73 -21.70 15.80
N GLN A 184 -10.10 -20.53 15.78
CA GLN A 184 -10.75 -19.24 15.51
C GLN A 184 -10.92 -18.96 14.01
N THR A 185 -11.26 -19.98 13.23
CA THR A 185 -11.57 -19.89 11.81
C THR A 185 -12.68 -20.86 11.44
N TYR A 186 -13.22 -20.76 10.26
CA TYR A 186 -14.22 -21.66 9.70
C TYR A 186 -13.99 -21.85 8.21
N THR A 187 -14.22 -23.06 7.71
CA THR A 187 -13.94 -23.47 6.34
C THR A 187 -15.15 -23.38 5.40
N GLN A 188 -16.34 -23.42 5.99
CA GLN A 188 -17.58 -23.30 5.21
C GLN A 188 -18.06 -21.85 5.20
N PHE A 189 -17.85 -21.15 4.07
CA PHE A 189 -18.19 -19.74 3.91
C PHE A 189 -19.62 -19.40 4.35
N TRP A 190 -20.58 -20.23 3.97
CA TRP A 190 -22.00 -20.02 4.26
C TRP A 190 -22.45 -20.50 5.66
N SER A 191 -21.57 -21.09 6.46
CA SER A 191 -21.90 -21.40 7.87
C SER A 191 -22.06 -20.14 8.72
N ARG A 192 -21.39 -19.04 8.31
CA ARG A 192 -21.47 -17.72 8.98
C ARG A 192 -21.58 -16.59 7.94
N PRO A 193 -22.70 -16.52 7.19
CA PRO A 193 -22.80 -15.71 5.99
C PRO A 193 -22.57 -14.21 6.27
N LEU A 194 -23.13 -13.70 7.36
CA LEU A 194 -22.98 -12.28 7.73
C LEU A 194 -21.51 -11.94 8.01
N ILE A 195 -20.82 -12.73 8.83
CA ILE A 195 -19.41 -12.49 9.16
C ILE A 195 -18.55 -12.64 7.91
N SER A 196 -18.79 -13.65 7.07
CA SER A 196 -18.06 -13.88 5.83
C SER A 196 -18.17 -12.70 4.87
N VAL A 197 -19.39 -12.23 4.62
CA VAL A 197 -19.63 -11.10 3.71
C VAL A 197 -19.06 -9.79 4.29
N LEU A 198 -19.33 -9.50 5.57
CA LEU A 198 -18.80 -8.30 6.21
C LEU A 198 -17.27 -8.29 6.25
N SER A 199 -16.62 -9.43 6.48
CA SER A 199 -15.16 -9.53 6.45
C SER A 199 -14.61 -9.18 5.08
N LEU A 200 -15.22 -9.68 3.99
CA LEU A 200 -14.79 -9.33 2.62
C LEU A 200 -15.03 -7.85 2.30
N LEU A 201 -16.13 -7.27 2.74
CA LEU A 201 -16.41 -5.84 2.53
C LEU A 201 -15.47 -4.97 3.37
N PHE A 202 -15.15 -5.39 4.59
CA PHE A 202 -14.32 -4.62 5.52
C PHE A 202 -12.84 -4.62 5.15
N VAL A 203 -12.32 -5.68 4.56
CA VAL A 203 -10.88 -5.86 4.26
C VAL A 203 -10.28 -4.68 3.52
N GLY A 204 -10.95 -4.17 2.47
CA GLY A 204 -10.45 -3.04 1.69
C GLY A 204 -10.31 -1.76 2.52
N TYR A 205 -11.32 -1.47 3.34
CA TYR A 205 -11.32 -0.29 4.23
C TYR A 205 -10.34 -0.46 5.39
N TRP A 206 -10.25 -1.66 5.97
CA TRP A 206 -9.28 -1.98 7.02
C TRP A 206 -7.85 -1.76 6.55
N ARG A 207 -7.52 -2.27 5.36
CA ARG A 207 -6.19 -2.09 4.76
C ARG A 207 -5.83 -0.63 4.64
N ASP A 208 -6.75 0.20 4.13
CA ASP A 208 -6.49 1.63 3.92
C ASP A 208 -6.41 2.40 5.24
N PHE A 209 -7.25 2.04 6.21
CA PHE A 209 -7.20 2.59 7.56
C PHE A 209 -5.87 2.24 8.23
N HIS A 210 -5.49 0.98 8.25
CA HIS A 210 -4.23 0.51 8.83
C HIS A 210 -3.03 1.19 8.14
N PHE A 211 -3.03 1.23 6.81
CA PHE A 211 -1.95 1.82 6.03
C PHE A 211 -1.71 3.28 6.39
N TYR A 212 -2.76 4.08 6.53
CA TYR A 212 -2.60 5.48 6.94
C TYR A 212 -1.83 5.61 8.26
N PHE A 213 -2.24 4.88 9.29
CA PHE A 213 -1.61 4.98 10.61
C PHE A 213 -0.21 4.37 10.64
N ALA A 214 -0.04 3.19 10.05
CA ALA A 214 1.25 2.52 9.93
C ALA A 214 2.27 3.39 9.16
N HIS A 215 1.84 4.04 8.09
CA HIS A 215 2.67 4.91 7.28
C HIS A 215 2.94 6.24 7.99
N ARG A 216 1.90 6.88 8.54
CA ARG A 216 2.01 8.17 9.23
C ARG A 216 2.95 8.10 10.44
N VAL A 217 2.95 6.99 11.19
CA VAL A 217 3.85 6.82 12.34
C VAL A 217 5.34 6.76 11.94
N MET A 218 5.63 6.41 10.70
CA MET A 218 6.99 6.36 10.16
C MET A 218 7.48 7.70 9.60
N HIS A 219 6.67 8.76 9.66
CA HIS A 219 7.04 10.12 9.26
C HIS A 219 7.17 11.07 10.45
N PRO A 220 8.06 12.07 10.39
CA PRO A 220 8.24 13.04 11.47
C PRO A 220 6.93 13.74 11.86
N TYR A 221 6.72 13.90 13.16
CA TYR A 221 5.60 14.64 13.73
C TYR A 221 5.96 16.09 14.04
N PHE A 222 7.22 16.36 14.42
CA PHE A 222 7.66 17.66 14.83
C PHE A 222 8.61 18.29 13.81
N SER A 223 8.48 19.61 13.62
CA SER A 223 9.41 20.36 12.77
C SER A 223 10.85 20.26 13.29
N THR A 224 11.83 20.53 12.43
CA THR A 224 13.24 20.56 12.79
C THR A 224 13.58 21.62 13.85
N LYS A 225 12.75 22.65 13.98
CA LYS A 225 12.88 23.73 14.96
C LYS A 225 12.23 23.40 16.32
N SER A 226 11.44 22.32 16.41
CA SER A 226 10.75 21.94 17.64
C SER A 226 11.73 21.42 18.70
N LYS A 227 11.53 21.81 19.97
CA LYS A 227 12.23 21.25 21.13
C LYS A 227 11.95 19.74 21.32
N TRP A 228 10.82 19.25 20.83
CA TRP A 228 10.40 17.84 20.91
C TRP A 228 10.96 16.95 19.81
N ARG A 229 11.71 17.51 18.85
CA ARG A 229 12.23 16.76 17.69
C ARG A 229 13.05 15.52 18.04
N ASN A 230 13.72 15.51 19.19
CA ASN A 230 14.56 14.39 19.61
C ASN A 230 13.75 13.22 20.21
N PHE A 231 12.49 13.47 20.60
CA PHE A 231 11.54 12.47 21.10
C PHE A 231 10.53 12.05 20.02
N ASP A 232 10.77 12.39 18.76
CA ASP A 232 9.89 12.10 17.65
C ASP A 232 10.15 10.67 17.13
N LEU A 233 9.27 9.75 17.52
CA LEU A 233 9.30 8.36 17.06
C LEU A 233 9.23 8.27 15.52
N GLY A 234 8.40 9.08 14.89
CA GLY A 234 8.27 9.10 13.44
C GLY A 234 9.57 9.51 12.75
N ARG A 235 10.27 10.49 13.29
CA ARG A 235 11.61 10.87 12.82
C ARG A 235 12.62 9.73 12.99
N PHE A 236 12.59 9.02 14.10
CA PHE A 236 13.46 7.86 14.33
C PHE A 236 13.17 6.75 13.32
N LEU A 237 11.92 6.39 13.14
CA LEU A 237 11.51 5.35 12.18
C LEU A 237 11.79 5.77 10.72
N TYR A 238 11.56 7.05 10.38
CA TYR A 238 11.91 7.57 9.07
C TYR A 238 13.40 7.38 8.77
N ARG A 239 14.26 7.85 9.65
CA ARG A 239 15.71 7.82 9.42
C ARG A 239 16.29 6.41 9.34
N ASN A 240 15.76 5.47 10.13
CA ASN A 240 16.33 4.13 10.28
C ASN A 240 15.63 3.06 9.43
N ALA A 241 14.43 3.34 8.92
CA ALA A 241 13.67 2.38 8.13
C ALA A 241 13.05 3.02 6.88
N HIS A 242 12.11 3.93 7.03
CA HIS A 242 11.24 4.40 5.95
C HIS A 242 11.95 5.25 4.89
N SER A 243 13.05 5.91 5.22
CA SER A 243 13.88 6.64 4.25
C SER A 243 14.43 5.75 3.12
N LEU A 244 14.54 4.44 3.34
CA LEU A 244 14.90 3.49 2.30
C LEU A 244 13.84 3.46 1.18
N HIS A 245 12.56 3.40 1.56
CA HIS A 245 11.42 3.44 0.64
C HIS A 245 11.40 4.75 -0.17
N HIS A 246 11.65 5.85 0.47
CA HIS A 246 11.69 7.19 -0.14
C HIS A 246 12.92 7.48 -1.00
N ARG A 247 13.90 6.58 -1.11
CA ARG A 247 14.96 6.68 -2.13
C ARG A 247 14.38 6.70 -3.54
N SER A 248 13.26 6.02 -3.75
CA SER A 248 12.50 6.02 -5.00
C SER A 248 11.56 7.22 -5.08
N TYR A 249 12.09 8.44 -5.07
CA TYR A 249 11.29 9.67 -5.21
C TYR A 249 10.61 9.80 -6.58
N ASN A 250 11.11 9.13 -7.60
CA ASN A 250 10.49 8.95 -8.91
C ASN A 250 10.16 7.48 -9.06
N THR A 251 9.00 7.10 -8.53
CA THR A 251 8.61 5.71 -8.31
C THR A 251 8.53 4.86 -9.57
N GLY A 252 8.69 3.57 -9.40
CA GLY A 252 8.48 2.53 -10.41
C GLY A 252 7.98 1.24 -9.74
N PRO A 253 7.53 0.22 -10.50
CA PRO A 253 6.83 -0.95 -9.98
C PRO A 253 7.48 -1.58 -8.74
N TRP A 254 8.76 -1.90 -8.81
CA TRP A 254 9.49 -2.54 -7.71
C TRP A 254 9.68 -1.65 -6.48
N SER A 255 9.54 -0.31 -6.60
CA SER A 255 9.66 0.56 -5.43
C SER A 255 8.52 0.37 -4.43
N GLY A 256 7.39 -0.20 -4.86
CA GLY A 256 6.23 -0.44 -4.00
C GLY A 256 6.50 -1.37 -2.81
N LEU A 257 7.38 -2.35 -2.96
CA LEU A 257 7.82 -3.24 -1.88
C LEU A 257 9.29 -3.04 -1.49
N SER A 258 9.92 -1.95 -1.94
CA SER A 258 11.29 -1.61 -1.56
C SER A 258 11.30 -0.94 -0.19
N MET A 259 11.20 -1.75 0.86
CA MET A 259 11.05 -1.28 2.24
C MET A 259 12.06 -1.98 3.17
N HIS A 260 12.38 -1.32 4.29
CA HIS A 260 13.19 -1.91 5.35
C HIS A 260 12.41 -3.02 6.07
N PRO A 261 13.06 -4.08 6.60
CA PRO A 261 12.37 -5.15 7.33
C PRO A 261 11.46 -4.66 8.47
N ILE A 262 11.86 -3.65 9.22
CA ILE A 262 11.03 -3.03 10.28
C ILE A 262 9.75 -2.43 9.69
N GLU A 263 9.84 -1.76 8.55
CA GLU A 263 8.68 -1.22 7.85
C GLU A 263 7.76 -2.33 7.36
N HIS A 264 8.30 -3.41 6.79
CA HIS A 264 7.50 -4.56 6.37
C HIS A 264 6.77 -5.23 7.54
N LEU A 265 7.42 -5.36 8.71
CA LEU A 265 6.75 -5.87 9.92
C LEU A 265 5.54 -5.00 10.30
N ILE A 266 5.69 -3.68 10.28
CA ILE A 266 4.59 -2.75 10.58
C ILE A 266 3.53 -2.83 9.47
N TYR A 267 3.92 -2.80 8.21
CA TYR A 267 3.01 -2.78 7.05
C TYR A 267 2.17 -4.05 6.97
N PHE A 268 2.79 -5.23 7.05
CA PHE A 268 2.10 -6.52 6.95
C PHE A 268 1.35 -6.93 8.21
N SER A 269 1.53 -6.24 9.34
CA SER A 269 0.65 -6.44 10.51
C SER A 269 -0.83 -6.20 10.18
N CYS A 270 -1.11 -5.50 9.08
CA CYS A 270 -2.43 -5.35 8.47
C CYS A 270 -3.15 -6.68 8.24
N VAL A 271 -2.42 -7.73 7.85
CA VAL A 271 -3.00 -9.05 7.59
C VAL A 271 -3.17 -9.84 8.88
N PHE A 272 -2.18 -9.72 9.77
CA PHE A 272 -2.13 -10.46 11.03
C PHE A 272 -3.19 -10.01 12.03
N ILE A 273 -3.33 -8.70 12.26
CA ILE A 273 -4.20 -8.15 13.31
C ILE A 273 -5.67 -8.61 13.18
N PRO A 274 -6.37 -8.45 12.04
CA PRO A 274 -7.75 -8.89 11.95
C PRO A 274 -7.90 -10.41 12.07
N SER A 275 -6.88 -11.16 11.64
CA SER A 275 -6.90 -12.62 11.64
C SER A 275 -6.84 -13.25 13.04
N ILE A 276 -6.30 -12.51 14.02
CA ILE A 276 -6.25 -12.95 15.43
C ILE A 276 -7.41 -12.41 16.28
N ILE A 277 -8.04 -11.30 15.82
CA ILE A 277 -9.11 -10.65 16.60
C ILE A 277 -10.50 -11.17 16.19
N ILE A 278 -10.70 -11.39 14.89
CA ILE A 278 -12.02 -11.73 14.32
C ILE A 278 -11.96 -13.13 13.72
N PRO A 279 -12.84 -14.06 14.14
CA PRO A 279 -12.98 -15.32 13.43
C PRO A 279 -13.38 -15.05 11.97
N GLN A 280 -12.55 -15.49 11.02
CA GLN A 280 -12.80 -15.22 9.60
C GLN A 280 -12.55 -16.46 8.73
N HIS A 281 -13.18 -16.47 7.56
CA HIS A 281 -12.92 -17.48 6.54
C HIS A 281 -11.56 -17.21 5.86
N PRO A 282 -10.78 -18.23 5.49
CA PRO A 282 -9.48 -18.05 4.83
C PRO A 282 -9.52 -17.17 3.58
N LEU A 283 -10.64 -17.14 2.88
CA LEU A 283 -10.82 -16.27 1.73
C LEU A 283 -10.67 -14.77 2.08
N ALA A 284 -11.16 -14.34 3.25
CA ALA A 284 -11.01 -12.95 3.68
C ALA A 284 -9.56 -12.63 4.04
N PHE A 285 -8.87 -13.58 4.67
CA PHE A 285 -7.43 -13.48 4.92
C PHE A 285 -6.63 -13.36 3.62
N LEU A 286 -6.82 -14.29 2.68
CA LEU A 286 -6.12 -14.27 1.40
C LEU A 286 -6.42 -13.02 0.57
N TYR A 287 -7.65 -12.51 0.65
CA TYR A 287 -8.00 -11.25 0.00
C TYR A 287 -7.17 -10.08 0.59
N ASN A 288 -7.05 -9.98 1.91
CA ASN A 288 -6.20 -8.98 2.55
C ASN A 288 -4.72 -9.17 2.19
N HIS A 289 -4.24 -10.41 2.23
CA HIS A 289 -2.89 -10.83 1.85
C HIS A 289 -2.52 -10.36 0.43
N PHE A 290 -3.35 -10.68 -0.57
CA PHE A 290 -3.07 -10.23 -1.94
C PHE A 290 -3.24 -8.72 -2.10
N HIS A 291 -4.15 -8.11 -1.34
CA HIS A 291 -4.29 -6.67 -1.36
C HIS A 291 -3.00 -5.98 -0.87
N VAL A 292 -2.41 -6.40 0.23
CA VAL A 292 -1.17 -5.76 0.74
C VAL A 292 0.06 -6.08 -0.11
N LEU A 293 0.15 -7.27 -0.70
CA LEU A 293 1.28 -7.64 -1.55
C LEU A 293 1.24 -7.00 -2.95
N VAL A 294 0.05 -6.80 -3.52
CA VAL A 294 -0.08 -6.40 -4.92
C VAL A 294 -0.45 -4.92 -5.07
N SER A 295 -1.19 -4.32 -4.14
CA SER A 295 -1.60 -2.92 -4.26
C SER A 295 -0.45 -1.90 -4.29
N PRO A 296 0.72 -2.14 -3.69
CA PRO A 296 1.85 -1.23 -3.86
C PRO A 296 2.34 -1.10 -5.30
N LEU A 297 2.21 -2.17 -6.10
CA LEU A 297 2.62 -2.17 -7.50
C LEU A 297 1.98 -1.03 -8.32
N PRO A 298 0.64 -0.94 -8.46
CA PRO A 298 0.03 0.17 -9.19
C PRO A 298 0.09 1.50 -8.45
N GLY A 299 0.32 1.50 -7.13
CA GLY A 299 0.53 2.73 -6.34
C GLY A 299 1.86 3.43 -6.65
N HIS A 300 2.85 2.66 -7.12
CA HIS A 300 4.21 3.14 -7.35
C HIS A 300 4.67 3.07 -8.80
N ASP A 301 3.82 2.67 -9.74
CA ASP A 301 4.27 2.48 -11.13
C ASP A 301 4.73 3.76 -11.83
N GLY A 302 4.37 4.93 -11.29
CA GLY A 302 4.79 6.24 -11.77
C GLY A 302 3.99 6.76 -12.96
N PHE A 303 2.86 6.11 -13.28
CA PHE A 303 1.99 6.47 -14.40
C PHE A 303 0.58 6.82 -13.94
N GLY A 304 -0.10 7.69 -14.69
CA GLY A 304 -1.49 8.02 -14.41
C GLY A 304 -2.42 6.82 -14.56
N ASP A 305 -3.26 6.58 -13.56
CA ASP A 305 -4.26 5.51 -13.55
C ASP A 305 -5.67 6.07 -13.33
N PRO A 306 -6.71 5.37 -13.86
CA PRO A 306 -8.10 5.82 -13.70
C PRO A 306 -8.59 5.80 -12.24
N ALA A 307 -7.95 5.04 -11.35
CA ALA A 307 -8.33 4.96 -9.94
C ALA A 307 -7.76 6.10 -9.08
N GLY A 308 -6.83 6.89 -9.61
CA GLY A 308 -6.21 8.04 -8.94
C GLY A 308 -5.23 7.69 -7.82
N GLY A 309 -5.05 6.41 -7.50
CA GLY A 309 -4.19 5.97 -6.40
C GLY A 309 -2.70 6.21 -6.67
N SER A 310 -2.27 6.00 -7.91
CA SER A 310 -0.88 6.23 -8.31
C SER A 310 -0.48 7.70 -8.19
N LYS A 311 -1.32 8.64 -8.64
CA LYS A 311 -1.10 10.08 -8.47
C LYS A 311 -0.98 10.46 -7.01
N PHE A 312 -1.93 9.98 -6.20
CA PHE A 312 -2.00 10.30 -4.79
C PHE A 312 -0.71 9.93 -4.04
N HIS A 313 -0.24 8.71 -4.25
CA HIS A 313 0.96 8.22 -3.61
C HIS A 313 2.27 8.74 -4.25
N PHE A 314 2.26 9.02 -5.55
CA PHE A 314 3.37 9.71 -6.21
C PHE A 314 3.63 11.10 -5.60
N LEU A 315 2.57 11.86 -5.29
CA LEU A 315 2.70 13.15 -4.60
C LEU A 315 3.30 12.98 -3.21
N HIS A 316 2.97 11.89 -2.50
CA HIS A 316 3.62 11.56 -1.25
C HIS A 316 5.14 11.36 -1.40
N HIS A 317 5.57 10.56 -2.37
CA HIS A 317 7.00 10.37 -2.66
C HIS A 317 7.72 11.64 -3.13
N ALA A 318 7.00 12.56 -3.75
CA ALA A 318 7.54 13.83 -4.20
C ALA A 318 7.67 14.87 -3.08
N HIS A 319 6.75 14.86 -2.10
CA HIS A 319 6.61 15.89 -1.07
C HIS A 319 6.89 15.41 0.36
N PHE A 320 6.81 14.12 0.64
CA PHE A 320 7.09 13.42 1.90
C PHE A 320 6.13 13.69 3.07
N ASP A 321 5.49 14.84 3.14
CA ASP A 321 4.68 15.32 4.28
C ASP A 321 3.18 15.37 4.00
N VAL A 322 2.73 14.76 2.90
CA VAL A 322 1.34 14.74 2.43
C VAL A 322 0.92 13.32 2.02
N ASN A 323 -0.38 13.07 1.93
CA ASN A 323 -0.96 11.87 1.31
C ASN A 323 -0.41 10.53 1.89
N PHE A 324 -0.44 10.40 3.21
CA PHE A 324 0.05 9.20 3.90
C PHE A 324 -0.82 7.96 3.69
N GLY A 325 -2.09 8.13 3.34
CA GLY A 325 -3.06 7.05 3.16
C GLY A 325 -3.31 6.68 1.71
N THR A 326 -4.58 6.46 1.41
CA THR A 326 -5.10 6.19 0.07
C THR A 326 -6.33 7.05 -0.21
N PRO A 327 -6.69 7.26 -1.47
CA PRO A 327 -7.88 8.05 -1.78
C PRO A 327 -9.22 7.35 -1.43
N MET A 328 -9.21 6.07 -1.01
CA MET A 328 -10.43 5.31 -0.70
C MET A 328 -11.01 5.71 0.65
N VAL A 329 -10.16 5.79 1.68
CA VAL A 329 -10.53 6.26 3.01
C VAL A 329 -9.93 7.65 3.21
N PRO A 330 -10.74 8.71 3.36
CA PRO A 330 -10.26 10.09 3.30
C PRO A 330 -9.57 10.57 4.58
N LEU A 331 -8.69 9.74 5.17
CA LEU A 331 -7.98 10.06 6.41
C LEU A 331 -7.05 11.27 6.25
N ASP A 332 -6.40 11.42 5.09
CA ASP A 332 -5.55 12.58 4.81
C ASP A 332 -6.34 13.89 4.82
N ARG A 333 -7.59 13.88 4.33
CA ARG A 333 -8.48 15.06 4.43
C ARG A 333 -8.87 15.31 5.88
N LEU A 334 -9.20 14.25 6.61
CA LEU A 334 -9.60 14.34 8.01
C LEU A 334 -8.48 14.89 8.90
N PHE A 335 -7.24 14.45 8.66
CA PHE A 335 -6.08 14.85 9.44
C PHE A 335 -5.26 15.99 8.82
N GLY A 336 -5.70 16.58 7.70
CA GLY A 336 -5.11 17.77 7.10
C GLY A 336 -3.78 17.52 6.35
N SER A 337 -3.52 16.27 5.94
CA SER A 337 -2.35 15.88 5.15
C SER A 337 -2.67 15.66 3.66
N TYR A 338 -3.87 16.01 3.21
CA TYR A 338 -4.27 15.85 1.81
C TYR A 338 -3.64 16.91 0.91
N ASP A 339 -3.06 16.47 -0.22
CA ASP A 339 -2.55 17.29 -1.31
C ASP A 339 -3.07 16.73 -2.64
N ASP A 340 -3.68 17.56 -3.46
CA ASP A 340 -4.19 17.19 -4.79
C ASP A 340 -3.18 17.47 -5.92
N GLY A 341 -2.03 18.02 -5.57
CA GLY A 341 -0.99 18.47 -6.49
C GLY A 341 -1.14 19.93 -6.95
N HIS A 342 -2.15 20.64 -6.44
CA HIS A 342 -2.36 22.08 -6.68
C HIS A 342 -1.87 22.86 -5.45
N ARG A 343 -0.58 22.82 -5.14
CA ARG A 343 -0.04 23.70 -4.09
C ARG A 343 -0.18 25.15 -4.55
N HIS A 344 -1.19 25.83 -4.03
CA HIS A 344 -1.24 27.27 -4.11
C HIS A 344 0.02 27.81 -3.43
N LYS A 345 0.83 28.60 -4.14
CA LYS A 345 1.84 29.45 -3.53
C LYS A 345 1.08 30.34 -2.54
N THR A 346 1.05 29.96 -1.27
CA THR A 346 0.73 30.91 -0.21
C THR A 346 1.98 31.75 -0.06
N ASP A 347 1.85 33.01 -0.47
CA ASP A 347 2.84 34.08 -0.31
C ASP A 347 3.40 34.14 1.12
#